data_c502c013a775245367cb51a97f7e3568
#
_entry.id   c502c013a775245367cb51a97f7e3568
#
_cell.length_a   1.000
_cell.length_b   1.000
_cell.length_c   1.000
_cell.angle_alpha   90.00
_cell.angle_beta   90.00
_cell.angle_gamma   90.00
#
_symmetry.space_group_name_H-M   'P 1'
#
loop_
_entity.id
_entity.type
_entity.pdbx_description
1 polymer ?
#
loop_
_entity_poly.entity_id
_entity_poly.type
_entity_poly.pdbx_seq_one_letter_code
_entity_poly.pdbx_strand_id
1 'polypeptide(L)'
;YLTKLRMLSISPELVVKNYKGKNSKLEMLIKIIKSSKDRKILVFSQFTQVLGLIAKRFEKENIEFNYLDGKIDAKKRLELVEDFNQNKSKKVFLISLKAGGTGLNLTSASMVVHFDPWFNPAVEDQASDRAHRIGQKNIVDVIKLISKDTVEEKVEAIKEYKKELADDIINLNLKENESIKKLSRDEIIDLFETMD
;
A
#
# COMPACT_ATOMS: atom_id res chain seq x y z
N TYR A 1 -7.49 5.44 -18.84
CA TYR A 1 -8.81 5.21 -18.22
C TYR A 1 -8.68 4.47 -16.89
N LEU A 2 -7.97 3.35 -16.81
CA LEU A 2 -7.84 2.53 -15.60
C LEU A 2 -7.29 3.29 -14.39
N THR A 3 -6.24 4.12 -14.58
CA THR A 3 -5.69 4.96 -13.51
C THR A 3 -6.74 5.91 -12.91
N LYS A 4 -7.60 6.51 -13.75
CA LYS A 4 -8.68 7.38 -13.27
C LYS A 4 -9.74 6.60 -12.49
N LEU A 5 -10.10 5.39 -12.94
CA LEU A 5 -11.03 4.52 -12.21
C LEU A 5 -10.46 4.12 -10.85
N ARG A 6 -9.18 3.77 -10.79
CA ARG A 6 -8.51 3.47 -9.52
C ARG A 6 -8.47 4.68 -8.59
N MET A 7 -8.11 5.86 -9.11
CA MET A 7 -8.15 7.09 -8.31
C MET A 7 -9.56 7.41 -7.81
N LEU A 8 -10.59 7.16 -8.62
CA LEU A 8 -11.99 7.35 -8.23
C LEU A 8 -12.39 6.40 -7.09
N SER A 9 -11.96 5.13 -7.16
CA SER A 9 -12.23 4.13 -6.12
C SER A 9 -11.53 4.45 -4.80
N ILE A 10 -10.34 5.06 -4.87
CA ILE A 10 -9.54 5.44 -3.71
C ILE A 10 -10.07 6.74 -3.09
N SER A 11 -10.31 7.76 -3.93
CA SER A 11 -10.70 9.10 -3.49
C SER A 11 -11.38 9.87 -4.63
N PRO A 12 -12.72 9.89 -4.67
CA PRO A 12 -13.46 10.58 -5.72
C PRO A 12 -13.09 12.07 -5.86
N GLU A 13 -12.71 12.72 -4.77
CA GLU A 13 -12.32 14.14 -4.74
C GLU A 13 -11.06 14.47 -5.57
N LEU A 14 -10.23 13.46 -5.90
CA LEU A 14 -9.07 13.62 -6.78
C LEU A 14 -9.44 13.68 -8.27
N VAL A 15 -10.64 13.21 -8.62
CA VAL A 15 -11.09 13.06 -10.01
C VAL A 15 -12.30 13.95 -10.31
N VAL A 16 -13.21 14.06 -9.34
CA VAL A 16 -14.48 14.80 -9.49
C VAL A 16 -14.35 16.19 -8.88
N LYS A 17 -14.48 17.22 -9.72
CA LYS A 17 -14.47 18.62 -9.25
C LYS A 17 -15.63 18.87 -8.28
N ASN A 18 -15.34 19.59 -7.19
CA ASN A 18 -16.33 19.95 -6.17
C ASN A 18 -17.03 18.75 -5.50
N TYR A 19 -16.37 17.60 -5.42
CA TYR A 19 -16.90 16.46 -4.68
C TYR A 19 -17.12 16.83 -3.20
N LYS A 20 -18.35 16.63 -2.72
CA LYS A 20 -18.76 16.92 -1.34
C LYS A 20 -19.10 15.65 -0.53
N GLY A 21 -18.90 14.47 -1.12
CA GLY A 21 -19.16 13.19 -0.46
C GLY A 21 -18.11 12.85 0.58
N LYS A 22 -18.38 11.79 1.35
CA LYS A 22 -17.44 11.23 2.32
C LYS A 22 -16.42 10.33 1.61
N ASN A 23 -15.20 10.31 2.10
CA ASN A 23 -14.18 9.36 1.68
C ASN A 23 -14.10 8.24 2.74
N SER A 24 -14.76 7.11 2.46
CA SER A 24 -14.86 5.98 3.39
C SER A 24 -13.51 5.37 3.75
N LYS A 25 -12.56 5.30 2.80
CA LYS A 25 -11.20 4.82 3.07
C LYS A 25 -10.46 5.72 4.04
N LEU A 26 -10.56 7.04 3.85
CA LEU A 26 -9.91 8.01 4.72
C LEU A 26 -10.50 7.97 6.13
N GLU A 27 -11.83 7.86 6.25
CA GLU A 27 -12.48 7.68 7.54
C GLU A 27 -12.06 6.37 8.24
N MET A 28 -11.92 5.29 7.48
CA MET A 28 -11.43 4.01 8.01
C MET A 28 -9.98 4.12 8.48
N LEU A 29 -9.10 4.76 7.70
CA LEU A 29 -7.71 5.01 8.10
C LEU A 29 -7.63 5.78 9.41
N ILE A 30 -8.41 6.86 9.56
CA ILE A 30 -8.47 7.63 10.82
C ILE A 30 -8.92 6.76 11.99
N LYS A 31 -9.93 5.91 11.79
CA LYS A 31 -10.39 4.98 12.83
C LYS A 31 -9.28 4.00 13.24
N ILE A 32 -8.58 3.42 12.28
CA ILE A 32 -7.46 2.50 12.53
C ILE A 32 -6.39 3.21 13.36
N ILE A 33 -5.97 4.41 12.96
CA ILE A 33 -4.94 5.17 13.68
C ILE A 33 -5.39 5.50 15.11
N LYS A 34 -6.60 5.99 15.29
CA LYS A 34 -7.13 6.34 16.64
C LYS A 34 -7.29 5.11 17.55
N SER A 35 -7.62 3.95 16.99
CA SER A 35 -7.74 2.69 17.75
C SER A 35 -6.42 2.02 18.07
N SER A 36 -5.35 2.37 17.36
CA SER A 36 -4.05 1.67 17.44
C SER A 36 -3.18 2.10 18.63
N LYS A 37 -3.69 2.93 19.53
CA LYS A 37 -3.01 3.39 20.77
C LYS A 37 -1.56 3.85 20.51
N ASP A 38 -0.57 3.12 21.04
CA ASP A 38 0.85 3.48 20.98
C ASP A 38 1.62 2.82 19.84
N ARG A 39 0.93 2.17 18.90
CA ARG A 39 1.55 1.52 17.75
C ARG A 39 2.01 2.54 16.73
N LYS A 40 3.21 2.31 16.19
CA LYS A 40 3.69 3.05 15.02
C LYS A 40 3.20 2.40 13.74
N ILE A 41 2.74 3.21 12.80
CA ILE A 41 1.98 2.80 11.62
C ILE A 41 2.67 3.33 10.36
N LEU A 42 2.95 2.44 9.40
CA LEU A 42 3.33 2.82 8.04
C LEU A 42 2.08 2.85 7.18
N VAL A 43 1.88 3.92 6.43
CA VAL A 43 0.78 4.03 5.46
C VAL A 43 1.36 4.19 4.08
N PHE A 44 1.12 3.21 3.23
CA PHE A 44 1.60 3.19 1.85
C PHE A 44 0.49 3.53 0.86
N SER A 45 0.83 4.34 -0.14
CA SER A 45 0.01 4.55 -1.34
C SER A 45 0.90 4.66 -2.57
N GLN A 46 0.40 4.19 -3.71
CA GLN A 46 1.08 4.38 -4.98
C GLN A 46 0.95 5.81 -5.53
N PHE A 47 -0.10 6.52 -5.11
CA PHE A 47 -0.41 7.87 -5.60
C PHE A 47 0.01 8.93 -4.60
N THR A 48 0.98 9.77 -4.96
CA THR A 48 1.42 10.89 -4.12
C THR A 48 0.30 11.90 -3.88
N GLN A 49 -0.65 12.04 -4.81
CA GLN A 49 -1.83 12.88 -4.64
C GLN A 49 -2.73 12.37 -3.50
N VAL A 50 -2.89 11.05 -3.40
CA VAL A 50 -3.61 10.39 -2.29
C VAL A 50 -2.91 10.64 -0.96
N LEU A 51 -1.57 10.48 -0.92
CA LEU A 51 -0.79 10.79 0.29
C LEU A 51 -0.93 12.26 0.71
N GLY A 52 -0.94 13.19 -0.26
CA GLY A 52 -1.18 14.61 0.02
C GLY A 52 -2.57 14.90 0.59
N LEU A 53 -3.57 14.14 0.16
CA LEU A 53 -4.92 14.21 0.70
C LEU A 53 -5.00 13.67 2.13
N ILE A 54 -4.36 12.53 2.38
CA ILE A 54 -4.24 11.95 3.73
C ILE A 54 -3.52 12.93 4.65
N ALA A 55 -2.40 13.52 4.21
CA ALA A 55 -1.65 14.51 4.97
C ALA A 55 -2.52 15.70 5.40
N LYS A 56 -3.26 16.30 4.47
CA LYS A 56 -4.20 17.38 4.77
C LYS A 56 -5.27 17.00 5.78
N ARG A 57 -5.74 15.75 5.74
CA ARG A 57 -6.70 15.26 6.72
C ARG A 57 -6.05 15.07 8.09
N PHE A 58 -4.83 14.57 8.15
CA PHE A 58 -4.07 14.41 9.40
C PHE A 58 -3.81 15.74 10.08
N GLU A 59 -3.44 16.79 9.31
CA GLU A 59 -3.29 18.15 9.83
C GLU A 59 -4.59 18.66 10.49
N LYS A 60 -5.76 18.43 9.86
CA LYS A 60 -7.06 18.80 10.42
C LYS A 60 -7.45 18.03 11.68
N GLU A 61 -6.96 16.80 11.81
CA GLU A 61 -7.23 15.92 12.96
C GLU A 61 -6.14 16.03 14.04
N ASN A 62 -5.13 16.92 13.86
CA ASN A 62 -3.97 17.07 14.72
C ASN A 62 -3.19 15.74 14.92
N ILE A 63 -3.09 14.94 13.87
CA ILE A 63 -2.31 13.71 13.86
C ILE A 63 -0.91 14.05 13.37
N GLU A 64 0.12 13.84 14.18
CA GLU A 64 1.51 14.04 13.79
C GLU A 64 1.99 12.88 12.91
N PHE A 65 2.70 13.19 11.83
CA PHE A 65 3.20 12.21 10.87
C PHE A 65 4.50 12.63 10.21
N ASN A 66 5.23 11.65 9.69
CA ASN A 66 6.32 11.85 8.72
C ASN A 66 5.78 11.58 7.31
N TYR A 67 6.38 12.23 6.32
CA TYR A 67 5.99 12.10 4.92
C TYR A 67 7.21 11.84 4.03
N LEU A 68 7.13 10.81 3.17
CA LEU A 68 8.19 10.42 2.25
C LEU A 68 7.63 10.09 0.87
N ASP A 69 8.06 10.83 -0.14
CA ASP A 69 7.84 10.49 -1.54
C ASP A 69 9.14 10.44 -2.34
N GLY A 70 9.04 10.20 -3.65
CA GLY A 70 10.21 10.07 -4.53
C GLY A 70 10.98 11.36 -4.76
N LYS A 71 10.49 12.52 -4.29
CA LYS A 71 11.16 13.82 -4.45
C LYS A 71 12.12 14.12 -3.31
N ILE A 72 12.01 13.40 -2.20
CA ILE A 72 12.85 13.59 -1.02
C ILE A 72 14.25 13.02 -1.30
N ASP A 73 15.28 13.83 -1.09
CA ASP A 73 16.67 13.42 -1.25
C ASP A 73 17.10 12.37 -0.20
N ALA A 74 18.25 11.70 -0.48
CA ALA A 74 18.71 10.60 0.34
C ALA A 74 19.02 11.01 1.79
N LYS A 75 19.59 12.20 2.02
CA LYS A 75 19.95 12.68 3.35
C LYS A 75 18.69 12.93 4.18
N LYS A 76 17.74 13.68 3.62
CA LYS A 76 16.46 13.98 4.29
C LYS A 76 15.64 12.73 4.58
N ARG A 77 15.74 11.74 3.70
CA ARG A 77 15.11 10.43 3.89
C ARG A 77 15.62 9.72 5.13
N LEU A 78 16.94 9.71 5.36
CA LEU A 78 17.54 9.12 6.56
C LEU A 78 17.09 9.86 7.83
N GLU A 79 17.08 11.19 7.81
CA GLU A 79 16.60 12.00 8.93
C GLU A 79 15.13 11.68 9.28
N LEU A 80 14.27 11.53 8.28
CA LEU A 80 12.86 11.19 8.49
C LEU A 80 12.69 9.77 9.07
N VAL A 81 13.50 8.81 8.63
CA VAL A 81 13.51 7.45 9.18
C VAL A 81 13.95 7.44 10.63
N GLU A 82 15.01 8.18 10.95
CA GLU A 82 15.52 8.29 12.31
C GLU A 82 14.52 8.99 13.23
N ASP A 83 13.97 10.12 12.80
CA ASP A 83 12.93 10.84 13.53
C ASP A 83 11.71 9.93 13.79
N PHE A 84 11.24 9.20 12.78
CA PHE A 84 10.14 8.26 12.98
C PHE A 84 10.49 7.16 13.98
N ASN A 85 11.68 6.58 13.92
CA ASN A 85 12.07 5.51 14.82
C ASN A 85 12.23 5.98 16.28
N GLN A 86 12.74 7.19 16.51
CA GLN A 86 13.06 7.70 17.84
C GLN A 86 11.93 8.52 18.46
N ASN A 87 11.22 9.32 17.68
CA ASN A 87 10.20 10.23 18.17
C ASN A 87 8.89 9.50 18.50
N LYS A 88 8.50 9.50 19.77
CA LYS A 88 7.29 8.82 20.24
C LYS A 88 5.99 9.53 19.85
N SER A 89 6.02 10.84 19.60
CA SER A 89 4.81 11.59 19.19
C SER A 89 4.41 11.30 17.76
N LYS A 90 5.38 11.05 16.86
CA LYS A 90 5.14 10.74 15.47
C LYS A 90 4.85 9.26 15.27
N LYS A 91 3.58 8.93 15.33
CA LYS A 91 3.11 7.54 15.24
C LYS A 91 2.83 7.07 13.82
N VAL A 92 2.72 7.97 12.86
CA VAL A 92 2.36 7.62 11.47
C VAL A 92 3.44 8.08 10.50
N PHE A 93 3.79 7.22 9.53
CA PHE A 93 4.64 7.56 8.42
C PHE A 93 3.91 7.32 7.09
N LEU A 94 3.65 8.38 6.35
CA LEU A 94 3.08 8.35 5.01
C LEU A 94 4.20 8.14 4.00
N ILE A 95 4.13 7.08 3.21
CA ILE A 95 5.22 6.69 2.32
C ILE A 95 4.66 6.36 0.93
N SER A 96 5.22 6.98 -0.11
CA SER A 96 4.90 6.53 -1.46
C SER A 96 5.52 5.15 -1.73
N LEU A 97 4.76 4.26 -2.38
CA LEU A 97 5.18 2.88 -2.58
C LEU A 97 6.53 2.79 -3.31
N LYS A 98 6.76 3.67 -4.29
CA LYS A 98 8.05 3.76 -5.00
C LYS A 98 9.21 4.16 -4.09
N ALA A 99 8.99 5.09 -3.16
CA ALA A 99 10.03 5.51 -2.20
C ALA A 99 10.28 4.44 -1.14
N GLY A 100 9.25 3.69 -0.75
CA GLY A 100 9.36 2.57 0.18
C GLY A 100 10.25 1.42 -0.31
N GLY A 101 10.43 1.26 -1.62
CA GLY A 101 11.32 0.27 -2.22
C GLY A 101 12.82 0.45 -1.90
N THR A 102 13.25 1.58 -1.38
CA THR A 102 14.66 1.95 -1.20
C THR A 102 15.22 1.63 0.19
N GLY A 103 15.24 0.38 0.62
CA GLY A 103 16.06 -0.07 1.75
C GLY A 103 15.79 0.56 3.14
N LEU A 104 14.65 1.22 3.35
CA LEU A 104 14.30 1.85 4.62
C LEU A 104 14.26 0.84 5.77
N ASN A 105 14.75 1.24 6.95
CA ASN A 105 14.67 0.45 8.18
C ASN A 105 13.66 1.10 9.14
N LEU A 106 12.43 0.57 9.19
CA LEU A 106 11.30 1.13 9.94
C LEU A 106 10.78 0.13 11.00
N THR A 107 11.71 -0.54 11.68
CA THR A 107 11.41 -1.60 12.67
C THR A 107 10.72 -1.11 13.94
N SER A 108 10.58 0.20 14.13
CA SER A 108 9.73 0.73 15.19
C SER A 108 8.22 0.60 14.88
N ALA A 109 7.86 0.40 13.61
CA ALA A 109 6.47 0.19 13.22
C ALA A 109 6.03 -1.26 13.49
N SER A 110 4.82 -1.42 14.00
CA SER A 110 4.17 -2.72 14.21
C SER A 110 2.84 -2.85 13.45
N MET A 111 2.52 -1.87 12.61
CA MET A 111 1.37 -1.92 11.72
C MET A 111 1.72 -1.30 10.37
N VAL A 112 1.29 -1.96 9.31
CA VAL A 112 1.40 -1.48 7.91
C VAL A 112 0.01 -1.39 7.32
N VAL A 113 -0.32 -0.25 6.73
CA VAL A 113 -1.59 -0.03 6.03
C VAL A 113 -1.30 0.25 4.57
N HIS A 114 -1.73 -0.62 3.68
CA HIS A 114 -1.81 -0.35 2.25
C HIS A 114 -3.12 0.36 1.96
N PHE A 115 -3.04 1.65 1.67
CA PHE A 115 -4.23 2.47 1.45
C PHE A 115 -4.92 2.16 0.12
N ASP A 116 -4.16 1.74 -0.86
CA ASP A 116 -4.64 1.28 -2.16
C ASP A 116 -3.88 0.03 -2.60
N PRO A 117 -4.53 -0.91 -3.30
CA PRO A 117 -3.90 -2.14 -3.77
C PRO A 117 -2.93 -1.87 -4.93
N TRP A 118 -1.84 -2.62 -4.98
CA TRP A 118 -0.88 -2.59 -6.07
C TRP A 118 -0.97 -3.86 -6.92
N PHE A 119 -0.77 -3.75 -8.24
CA PHE A 119 -0.85 -4.91 -9.14
C PHE A 119 0.24 -5.95 -8.93
N ASN A 120 1.39 -5.54 -8.40
CA ASN A 120 2.51 -6.44 -8.16
C ASN A 120 2.58 -6.79 -6.66
N PRO A 121 2.26 -8.03 -6.26
CA PRO A 121 2.30 -8.46 -4.87
C PRO A 121 3.70 -8.31 -4.26
N ALA A 122 4.77 -8.59 -5.01
CA ALA A 122 6.13 -8.48 -4.51
C ALA A 122 6.50 -7.05 -4.05
N VAL A 123 5.92 -6.02 -4.66
CA VAL A 123 6.14 -4.63 -4.25
C VAL A 123 5.42 -4.31 -2.93
N GLU A 124 4.23 -4.84 -2.71
CA GLU A 124 3.52 -4.72 -1.42
C GLU A 124 4.25 -5.46 -0.31
N ASP A 125 4.69 -6.69 -0.58
CA ASP A 125 5.46 -7.50 0.36
C ASP A 125 6.76 -6.79 0.72
N GLN A 126 7.50 -6.28 -0.28
CA GLN A 126 8.71 -5.49 -0.06
C GLN A 126 8.45 -4.24 0.81
N ALA A 127 7.32 -3.56 0.63
CA ALA A 127 6.95 -2.41 1.45
C ALA A 127 6.64 -2.83 2.88
N SER A 128 5.93 -3.94 3.08
CA SER A 128 5.63 -4.50 4.40
C SER A 128 6.90 -4.95 5.13
N ASP A 129 7.88 -5.48 4.41
CA ASP A 129 9.18 -5.90 4.94
C ASP A 129 10.03 -4.74 5.49
N ARG A 130 9.64 -3.49 5.26
CA ARG A 130 10.29 -2.34 5.93
C ARG A 130 10.07 -2.33 7.43
N ALA A 131 8.92 -2.84 7.88
CA ALA A 131 8.62 -3.06 9.30
C ALA A 131 9.06 -4.46 9.77
N HIS A 132 9.04 -5.46 8.89
CA HIS A 132 9.33 -6.87 9.19
C HIS A 132 10.79 -7.23 8.93
N ARG A 133 11.74 -6.55 9.59
CA ARG A 133 13.18 -6.76 9.44
C ARG A 133 13.84 -7.31 10.69
N ILE A 134 15.09 -7.77 10.54
CA ILE A 134 15.95 -8.16 11.66
C ILE A 134 16.00 -6.99 12.67
N GLY A 135 15.64 -7.27 13.91
CA GLY A 135 15.48 -6.26 14.98
C GLY A 135 14.03 -5.91 15.34
N GLN A 136 13.05 -6.35 14.55
CA GLN A 136 11.63 -6.27 14.92
C GLN A 136 11.31 -7.23 16.07
N LYS A 137 10.79 -6.68 17.16
CA LYS A 137 10.43 -7.45 18.38
C LYS A 137 8.92 -7.70 18.50
N ASN A 138 8.13 -7.02 17.69
CA ASN A 138 6.67 -7.10 17.74
C ASN A 138 6.10 -7.81 16.51
N ILE A 139 4.92 -8.39 16.67
CA ILE A 139 4.11 -8.84 15.53
C ILE A 139 3.74 -7.63 14.69
N VAL A 140 3.92 -7.71 13.39
CA VAL A 140 3.54 -6.66 12.43
C VAL A 140 2.22 -7.05 11.78
N ASP A 141 1.19 -6.24 12.02
CA ASP A 141 -0.10 -6.40 11.33
C ASP A 141 -0.06 -5.67 9.99
N VAL A 142 -0.47 -6.34 8.93
CA VAL A 142 -0.62 -5.76 7.58
C VAL A 142 -2.09 -5.65 7.24
N ILE A 143 -2.57 -4.43 7.01
CA ILE A 143 -3.94 -4.10 6.68
C ILE A 143 -4.00 -3.56 5.24
N LYS A 144 -4.88 -4.11 4.42
CA LYS A 144 -5.17 -3.61 3.08
C LYS A 144 -6.57 -2.99 3.06
N LEU A 145 -6.66 -1.74 2.62
CA LEU A 145 -7.94 -1.06 2.45
C LEU A 145 -8.44 -1.24 1.02
N ILE A 146 -9.49 -2.00 0.86
CA ILE A 146 -10.12 -2.29 -0.44
C ILE A 146 -11.52 -1.70 -0.47
N SER A 147 -11.83 -0.90 -1.49
CA SER A 147 -13.17 -0.37 -1.71
C SER A 147 -14.04 -1.45 -2.36
N LYS A 148 -15.13 -1.81 -1.68
CA LYS A 148 -16.08 -2.83 -2.14
C LYS A 148 -16.80 -2.39 -3.42
N ASP A 149 -17.11 -3.33 -4.28
CA ASP A 149 -17.82 -3.13 -5.56
C ASP A 149 -17.08 -2.16 -6.52
N THR A 150 -15.73 -2.17 -6.48
CA THR A 150 -14.90 -1.30 -7.32
C THR A 150 -13.83 -2.09 -8.08
N VAL A 151 -13.08 -1.37 -8.93
CA VAL A 151 -11.92 -1.93 -9.64
C VAL A 151 -10.84 -2.47 -8.70
N GLU A 152 -10.80 -2.04 -7.44
CA GLU A 152 -9.81 -2.53 -6.48
C GLU A 152 -9.96 -3.99 -6.12
N GLU A 153 -11.19 -4.50 -6.03
CA GLU A 153 -11.44 -5.93 -5.84
C GLU A 153 -10.93 -6.75 -7.02
N LYS A 154 -11.09 -6.24 -8.25
CA LYS A 154 -10.53 -6.89 -9.44
C LYS A 154 -9.00 -6.90 -9.41
N VAL A 155 -8.37 -5.83 -8.93
CA VAL A 155 -6.90 -5.77 -8.76
C VAL A 155 -6.44 -6.80 -7.74
N GLU A 156 -7.14 -6.95 -6.61
CA GLU A 156 -6.81 -7.99 -5.62
C GLU A 156 -6.98 -9.41 -6.20
N ALA A 157 -8.07 -9.69 -6.89
CA ALA A 157 -8.29 -10.99 -7.53
C ALA A 157 -7.18 -11.33 -8.53
N ILE A 158 -6.74 -10.36 -9.36
CA ILE A 158 -5.62 -10.55 -10.29
C ILE A 158 -4.32 -10.83 -9.54
N LYS A 159 -4.09 -10.18 -8.39
CA LYS A 159 -2.90 -10.42 -7.56
C LYS A 159 -2.86 -11.82 -6.97
N GLU A 160 -3.98 -12.25 -6.40
CA GLU A 160 -4.11 -13.60 -5.84
C GLU A 160 -3.82 -14.64 -6.92
N TYR A 161 -4.43 -14.48 -8.07
CA TYR A 161 -4.19 -15.35 -9.22
C TYR A 161 -2.71 -15.37 -9.67
N LYS A 162 -2.06 -14.19 -9.75
CA LYS A 162 -0.62 -14.13 -10.09
C LYS A 162 0.26 -14.81 -9.03
N LYS A 163 -0.13 -14.72 -7.75
CA LYS A 163 0.59 -15.38 -6.67
C LYS A 163 0.46 -16.90 -6.77
N GLU A 164 -0.75 -17.40 -6.95
CA GLU A 164 -1.00 -18.83 -7.18
C GLU A 164 -0.20 -19.36 -8.37
N LEU A 165 -0.21 -18.61 -9.49
CA LEU A 165 0.57 -18.99 -10.67
C LEU A 165 2.08 -19.01 -10.41
N ALA A 166 2.61 -18.04 -9.66
CA ALA A 166 4.02 -18.01 -9.29
C ALA A 166 4.38 -19.17 -8.35
N ASP A 167 3.53 -19.46 -7.37
CA ASP A 167 3.71 -20.59 -6.45
C ASP A 167 3.66 -21.93 -7.21
N ASP A 168 2.75 -22.06 -8.17
CA ASP A 168 2.67 -23.23 -9.06
C ASP A 168 3.93 -23.38 -9.92
N ILE A 169 4.45 -22.29 -10.51
CA ILE A 169 5.69 -22.31 -11.29
C ILE A 169 6.90 -22.70 -10.41
N ILE A 170 6.98 -22.20 -9.19
CA ILE A 170 8.04 -22.56 -8.24
C ILE A 170 7.93 -24.03 -7.83
N ASN A 171 6.71 -24.54 -7.64
CA ASN A 171 6.42 -25.93 -7.29
C ASN A 171 6.50 -26.88 -8.50
N LEU A 172 6.54 -26.35 -9.74
CA LEU A 172 6.61 -27.10 -11.00
C LEU A 172 7.88 -27.90 -11.21
N ASN A 173 8.89 -27.77 -10.37
CA ASN A 173 9.95 -28.77 -10.35
C ASN A 173 9.46 -30.17 -9.92
N LEU A 174 8.18 -30.37 -9.59
CA LEU A 174 7.73 -31.62 -8.98
C LEU A 174 6.44 -32.26 -9.51
N LYS A 175 5.55 -31.65 -10.31
CA LYS A 175 4.39 -32.37 -10.90
C LYS A 175 3.69 -31.60 -12.05
N GLU A 176 3.17 -32.38 -13.04
CA GLU A 176 2.40 -31.90 -14.19
C GLU A 176 1.24 -30.96 -13.83
N ASN A 177 1.20 -29.83 -14.49
CA ASN A 177 0.40 -28.68 -14.10
C ASN A 177 -1.01 -28.68 -14.68
N GLU A 178 -2.04 -28.74 -13.81
CA GLU A 178 -3.43 -28.53 -14.19
C GLU A 178 -3.83 -27.03 -14.27
N SER A 179 -3.13 -26.15 -13.55
CA SER A 179 -3.52 -24.74 -13.45
C SER A 179 -3.22 -23.92 -14.71
N ILE A 180 -2.07 -24.17 -15.36
CA ILE A 180 -1.73 -23.51 -16.65
C ILE A 180 -2.63 -23.96 -17.78
N LYS A 181 -3.15 -25.20 -17.72
CA LYS A 181 -4.09 -25.73 -18.73
C LYS A 181 -5.49 -25.12 -18.66
N LYS A 182 -5.83 -24.41 -17.58
CA LYS A 182 -7.14 -23.78 -17.37
C LYS A 182 -7.24 -22.36 -17.89
N LEU A 183 -6.10 -21.72 -18.23
CA LEU A 183 -6.10 -20.39 -18.82
C LEU A 183 -6.38 -20.47 -20.31
N SER A 184 -7.42 -19.78 -20.75
CA SER A 184 -7.61 -19.48 -22.15
C SER A 184 -6.51 -18.52 -22.64
N ARG A 185 -6.20 -18.59 -23.93
CA ARG A 185 -5.25 -17.67 -24.59
C ARG A 185 -5.63 -16.21 -24.35
N ASP A 186 -6.93 -15.92 -24.34
CA ASP A 186 -7.45 -14.56 -24.18
C ASP A 186 -7.26 -14.04 -22.75
N GLU A 187 -7.42 -14.89 -21.74
CA GLU A 187 -7.12 -14.54 -20.34
C GLU A 187 -5.63 -14.25 -20.12
N ILE A 188 -4.74 -14.96 -20.82
CA ILE A 188 -3.30 -14.69 -20.79
C ILE A 188 -2.99 -13.36 -21.47
N ILE A 189 -3.61 -13.06 -22.61
CA ILE A 189 -3.42 -11.80 -23.34
C ILE A 189 -3.93 -10.63 -22.51
N ASP A 190 -5.12 -10.73 -21.91
CA ASP A 190 -5.68 -9.71 -21.01
C ASP A 190 -4.78 -9.42 -19.79
N LEU A 191 -4.07 -10.43 -19.30
CA LEU A 191 -3.09 -10.28 -18.21
C LEU A 191 -1.87 -9.44 -18.63
N PHE A 192 -1.47 -9.52 -19.91
CA PHE A 192 -0.30 -8.79 -20.43
C PHE A 192 -0.67 -7.41 -21.01
N GLU A 193 -1.83 -7.25 -21.63
CA GLU A 193 -2.28 -5.96 -22.20
C GLU A 193 -2.67 -4.91 -21.13
N THR A 194 -2.90 -5.32 -19.89
CA THR A 194 -3.17 -4.40 -18.77
C THR A 194 -1.91 -3.90 -18.05
N MET A 195 -0.71 -4.20 -18.59
CA MET A 195 0.57 -3.87 -17.95
C MET A 195 1.26 -2.62 -18.52
N ASP A 196 0.68 -1.91 -19.52
CA ASP A 196 1.19 -0.64 -20.06
C ASP A 196 0.55 0.61 -19.43
#